data_e0855ed24ef65ad69b13e89863ff1614
#
_entry.id   e0855ed24ef65ad69b13e89863ff1614
#
_cell.length_a   1.000
_cell.length_b   1.000
_cell.length_c   1.000
_cell.angle_alpha   90.00
_cell.angle_beta   90.00
_cell.angle_gamma   90.00
#
_symmetry.space_group_name_H-M   'P 1'
#
loop_
_entity.id
_entity.type
_entity.pdbx_description
1 polymer ?
#
loop_
_entity_poly.entity_id
_entity_poly.type
_entity_poly.pdbx_seq_one_letter_code
_entity_poly.pdbx_strand_id
1 'polypeptide(L)'
;MLGERISVVKRDGVVWYFHFDLPVFSHAEDDLASFRMFTSSLCDKAQCTLAEVERAFGVTAISVKRALKQYRNEGLSSFFVSRRPKVVPRVLTLEMRERVQSLLDDGQTPRAIGIRLGLKADTIRNAIEDGRLHRPKKGAAAIRR
;
A
#
# COMPACT_ATOMS: atom_id res chain seq x y z
N MET A 1 28.11 -7.25 -2.07
CA MET A 1 28.22 -7.77 -3.45
C MET A 1 27.02 -8.66 -3.74
N LEU A 2 26.50 -8.60 -4.94
CA LEU A 2 25.46 -9.49 -5.47
C LEU A 2 26.07 -10.36 -6.57
N GLY A 3 26.18 -11.65 -6.33
CA GLY A 3 26.96 -12.55 -7.20
C GLY A 3 28.43 -12.16 -7.27
N GLU A 4 29.11 -12.65 -8.30
CA GLU A 4 30.55 -12.40 -8.48
C GLU A 4 30.88 -11.08 -9.17
N ARG A 5 29.89 -10.46 -9.82
CA ARG A 5 30.12 -9.35 -10.77
C ARG A 5 29.41 -8.03 -10.43
N ILE A 6 28.44 -8.06 -9.52
CA ILE A 6 27.65 -6.87 -9.19
C ILE A 6 28.03 -6.36 -7.80
N SER A 7 28.63 -5.19 -7.74
CA SER A 7 28.85 -4.48 -6.49
C SER A 7 27.72 -3.48 -6.23
N VAL A 8 27.41 -3.28 -4.94
CA VAL A 8 26.34 -2.37 -4.51
C VAL A 8 26.96 -1.35 -3.56
N VAL A 9 26.68 -0.08 -3.85
CA VAL A 9 27.13 1.07 -3.02
C VAL A 9 25.90 1.89 -2.68
N LYS A 10 25.75 2.23 -1.39
CA LYS A 10 24.75 3.18 -0.92
C LYS A 10 25.43 4.49 -0.63
N ARG A 11 24.99 5.56 -1.26
CA ARG A 11 25.53 6.91 -1.09
C ARG A 11 24.44 7.94 -1.28
N ASP A 12 24.35 8.89 -0.35
CA ASP A 12 23.45 10.05 -0.42
C ASP A 12 21.97 9.69 -0.66
N GLY A 13 21.47 8.59 -0.03
CA GLY A 13 20.09 8.11 -0.20
C GLY A 13 19.83 7.41 -1.53
N VAL A 14 20.87 7.11 -2.31
CA VAL A 14 20.79 6.40 -3.59
C VAL A 14 21.58 5.10 -3.50
N VAL A 15 20.97 4.04 -4.03
CA VAL A 15 21.61 2.72 -4.17
C VAL A 15 22.11 2.59 -5.60
N TRP A 16 23.40 2.39 -5.73
CA TRP A 16 24.09 2.22 -7.01
C TRP A 16 24.52 0.77 -7.19
N TYR A 17 24.34 0.25 -8.40
CA TYR A 17 24.79 -1.08 -8.82
C TYR A 17 25.84 -0.91 -9.90
N PHE A 18 26.96 -1.60 -9.72
CA PHE A 18 28.07 -1.58 -10.65
C PHE A 18 28.35 -2.99 -11.16
N HIS A 19 28.56 -3.13 -12.44
CA HIS A 19 29.12 -4.32 -13.03
C HIS A 19 30.61 -4.07 -13.28
N PHE A 20 31.46 -4.66 -12.44
CA PHE A 20 32.83 -4.20 -12.23
C PHE A 20 32.85 -2.72 -11.82
N ASP A 21 33.45 -1.85 -12.59
CA ASP A 21 33.56 -0.39 -12.32
C ASP A 21 32.49 0.45 -13.07
N LEU A 22 31.63 -0.19 -13.85
CA LEU A 22 30.59 0.51 -14.64
C LEU A 22 29.25 0.57 -13.89
N PRO A 23 28.69 1.75 -13.67
CA PRO A 23 27.36 1.88 -13.11
C PRO A 23 26.31 1.36 -14.11
N VAL A 24 25.54 0.36 -13.71
CA VAL A 24 24.52 -0.27 -14.56
C VAL A 24 23.09 0.11 -14.17
N PHE A 25 22.88 0.47 -12.90
CA PHE A 25 21.58 0.87 -12.41
C PHE A 25 21.71 1.67 -11.11
N SER A 26 20.73 2.55 -10.85
CA SER A 26 20.59 3.23 -9.55
C SER A 26 19.12 3.52 -9.26
N HIS A 27 18.79 3.60 -7.97
CA HIS A 27 17.47 4.02 -7.51
C HIS A 27 17.56 4.70 -6.15
N ALA A 28 16.56 5.49 -5.79
CA ALA A 28 16.46 6.04 -4.45
C ALA A 28 16.29 4.90 -3.41
N GLU A 29 16.81 5.07 -2.21
CA GLU A 29 16.76 4.01 -1.18
C GLU A 29 15.33 3.64 -0.78
N ASP A 30 14.38 4.57 -0.88
CA ASP A 30 12.95 4.38 -0.62
C ASP A 30 12.16 3.87 -1.83
N ASP A 31 12.74 3.83 -3.02
CA ASP A 31 12.10 3.30 -4.24
C ASP A 31 12.12 1.77 -4.27
N LEU A 32 11.17 1.19 -3.55
CA LEU A 32 11.01 -0.26 -3.47
C LEU A 32 10.59 -0.91 -4.79
N ALA A 33 9.95 -0.17 -5.69
CA ALA A 33 9.52 -0.69 -6.99
C ALA A 33 10.73 -0.96 -7.87
N SER A 34 11.60 0.02 -8.04
CA SER A 34 12.86 -0.11 -8.79
C SER A 34 13.80 -1.14 -8.17
N PHE A 35 13.92 -1.17 -6.83
CA PHE A 35 14.68 -2.19 -6.12
C PHE A 35 14.20 -3.61 -6.45
N ARG A 36 12.88 -3.87 -6.31
CA ARG A 36 12.30 -5.19 -6.57
C ARG A 36 12.43 -5.59 -8.04
N MET A 37 12.20 -4.67 -8.94
CA MET A 37 12.33 -4.89 -10.37
C MET A 37 13.76 -5.30 -10.73
N PHE A 38 14.75 -4.53 -10.31
CA PHE A 38 16.14 -4.77 -10.69
C PHE A 38 16.72 -6.03 -10.05
N THR A 39 16.52 -6.24 -8.75
CA THR A 39 16.99 -7.47 -8.06
C THR A 39 16.33 -8.72 -8.61
N SER A 40 15.03 -8.66 -8.97
CA SER A 40 14.36 -9.79 -9.63
C SER A 40 14.94 -10.08 -11.01
N SER A 41 15.27 -9.05 -11.79
CA SER A 41 15.94 -9.19 -13.09
C SER A 41 17.31 -9.88 -12.94
N LEU A 42 18.11 -9.49 -11.94
CA LEU A 42 19.39 -10.12 -11.66
C LEU A 42 19.25 -11.60 -11.29
N CYS A 43 18.29 -11.90 -10.41
CA CYS A 43 18.02 -13.30 -10.01
C CYS A 43 17.49 -14.14 -11.17
N ASP A 44 16.64 -13.60 -12.01
CA ASP A 44 16.09 -14.30 -13.17
C ASP A 44 17.16 -14.65 -14.21
N LYS A 45 18.13 -13.76 -14.40
CA LYS A 45 19.30 -13.95 -15.28
C LYS A 45 20.43 -14.75 -14.63
N ALA A 46 20.21 -15.33 -13.44
CA ALA A 46 21.19 -16.05 -12.65
C ALA A 46 22.48 -15.26 -12.35
N GLN A 47 22.41 -13.93 -12.30
CA GLN A 47 23.54 -13.06 -11.97
C GLN A 47 23.73 -12.93 -10.45
N CYS A 48 22.71 -13.23 -9.67
CA CYS A 48 22.77 -13.35 -8.22
C CYS A 48 21.74 -14.37 -7.71
N THR A 49 21.94 -14.82 -6.49
CA THR A 49 21.02 -15.72 -5.80
C THR A 49 20.07 -14.94 -4.89
N LEU A 50 18.92 -15.54 -4.53
CA LEU A 50 17.97 -14.96 -3.58
C LEU A 50 18.63 -14.69 -2.21
N ALA A 51 19.49 -15.59 -1.76
CA ALA A 51 20.21 -15.47 -0.49
C ALA A 51 21.21 -14.30 -0.48
N GLU A 52 21.80 -13.98 -1.61
CA GLU A 52 22.71 -12.83 -1.74
C GLU A 52 21.92 -11.51 -1.66
N VAL A 53 20.74 -11.42 -2.29
CA VAL A 53 19.86 -10.27 -2.15
C VAL A 53 19.40 -10.09 -0.71
N GLU A 54 19.00 -11.19 -0.05
CA GLU A 54 18.59 -11.17 1.36
C GLU A 54 19.70 -10.63 2.26
N ARG A 55 20.93 -11.14 2.12
CA ARG A 55 22.09 -10.70 2.91
C ARG A 55 22.53 -9.27 2.62
N ALA A 56 22.50 -8.87 1.35
CA ALA A 56 22.98 -7.54 0.96
C ALA A 56 22.03 -6.40 1.40
N PHE A 57 20.73 -6.66 1.45
CA PHE A 57 19.70 -5.63 1.70
C PHE A 57 18.89 -5.84 2.98
N GLY A 58 19.06 -6.95 3.69
CA GLY A 58 18.31 -7.26 4.90
C GLY A 58 16.82 -7.52 4.66
N VAL A 59 16.45 -7.91 3.43
CA VAL A 59 15.09 -8.26 3.06
C VAL A 59 14.80 -9.74 3.31
N THR A 60 13.54 -10.12 3.53
CA THR A 60 13.18 -11.52 3.76
C THR A 60 13.18 -12.34 2.47
N ALA A 61 13.57 -13.62 2.55
CA ALA A 61 13.53 -14.57 1.43
C ALA A 61 12.15 -14.63 0.75
N ILE A 62 11.08 -14.55 1.55
CA ILE A 62 9.70 -14.55 1.05
C ILE A 62 9.43 -13.32 0.19
N SER A 63 9.93 -12.15 0.60
CA SER A 63 9.77 -10.91 -0.17
C SER A 63 10.47 -11.01 -1.53
N VAL A 64 11.69 -11.52 -1.55
CA VAL A 64 12.47 -11.69 -2.79
C VAL A 64 11.82 -12.72 -3.71
N LYS A 65 11.38 -13.88 -3.18
CA LYS A 65 10.65 -14.91 -3.95
C LYS A 65 9.36 -14.37 -4.57
N ARG A 66 8.57 -13.57 -3.83
CA ARG A 66 7.36 -12.95 -4.34
C ARG A 66 7.65 -11.97 -5.47
N ALA A 67 8.68 -11.14 -5.31
CA ALA A 67 9.09 -10.20 -6.35
C ALA A 67 9.56 -10.94 -7.61
N LEU A 68 10.39 -11.99 -7.48
CA LEU A 68 10.82 -12.79 -8.61
C LEU A 68 9.65 -13.49 -9.33
N LYS A 69 8.69 -14.05 -8.58
CA LYS A 69 7.47 -14.62 -9.15
C LYS A 69 6.65 -13.58 -9.92
N GLN A 70 6.52 -12.37 -9.36
CA GLN A 70 5.85 -11.25 -10.02
C GLN A 70 6.57 -10.87 -11.32
N TYR A 71 7.89 -10.75 -11.29
CA TYR A 71 8.72 -10.45 -12.45
C TYR A 71 8.50 -11.46 -13.59
N ARG A 72 8.52 -12.75 -13.28
CA ARG A 72 8.35 -13.84 -14.25
C ARG A 72 6.95 -13.90 -14.84
N ASN A 73 5.93 -13.66 -14.03
CA ASN A 73 4.54 -13.79 -14.45
C ASN A 73 3.99 -12.54 -15.16
N GLU A 74 4.43 -11.37 -14.76
CA GLU A 74 3.79 -10.11 -15.14
C GLU A 74 4.77 -9.10 -15.78
N GLY A 75 6.06 -9.40 -15.78
CA GLY A 75 7.10 -8.55 -16.37
C GLY A 75 7.50 -7.34 -15.54
N LEU A 76 8.42 -6.55 -16.10
CA LEU A 76 9.03 -5.37 -15.47
C LEU A 76 8.02 -4.30 -15.06
N SER A 77 7.08 -3.99 -15.95
CA SER A 77 6.10 -2.91 -15.76
C SER A 77 5.19 -3.12 -14.57
N SER A 78 5.01 -4.37 -14.15
CA SER A 78 4.11 -4.72 -13.03
C SER A 78 4.51 -4.12 -11.69
N PHE A 79 5.78 -3.77 -11.50
CA PHE A 79 6.28 -3.15 -10.28
C PHE A 79 5.87 -1.68 -10.15
N PHE A 80 5.59 -1.00 -11.27
CA PHE A 80 5.27 0.41 -11.35
C PHE A 80 3.76 0.67 -11.48
N VAL A 81 2.97 -0.37 -11.71
CA VAL A 81 1.52 -0.27 -11.71
C VAL A 81 1.00 -0.29 -10.28
N SER A 82 0.29 0.75 -9.89
CA SER A 82 -0.40 0.78 -8.59
C SER A 82 -1.45 -0.33 -8.55
N ARG A 83 -1.13 -1.43 -7.86
CA ARG A 83 -2.04 -2.57 -7.67
C ARG A 83 -3.16 -2.33 -6.66
N ARG A 84 -3.17 -1.19 -6.01
CA ARG A 84 -4.33 -0.83 -5.19
C ARG A 84 -5.40 -0.34 -6.16
N PRO A 85 -6.39 -1.19 -6.52
CA PRO A 85 -7.63 -0.62 -7.01
C PRO A 85 -8.01 0.39 -5.93
N LYS A 86 -8.36 1.63 -6.33
CA LYS A 86 -9.05 2.53 -5.42
C LYS A 86 -10.16 1.68 -4.83
N VAL A 87 -10.05 1.35 -3.54
CA VAL A 87 -11.07 0.56 -2.86
C VAL A 87 -12.31 1.44 -2.93
N VAL A 88 -13.13 1.20 -3.94
CA VAL A 88 -14.47 1.77 -3.96
C VAL A 88 -15.15 1.16 -2.75
N PRO A 89 -15.56 1.95 -1.77
CA PRO A 89 -16.18 1.42 -0.57
C PRO A 89 -17.44 0.68 -0.98
N ARG A 90 -17.39 -0.65 -1.01
CA ARG A 90 -18.52 -1.51 -1.43
C ARG A 90 -19.76 -1.31 -0.56
N VAL A 91 -19.56 -0.87 0.68
CA VAL A 91 -20.61 -0.75 1.69
C VAL A 91 -21.00 0.70 1.94
N LEU A 92 -20.05 1.63 1.93
CA LEU A 92 -20.30 3.05 2.16
C LEU A 92 -20.11 3.86 0.86
N THR A 93 -21.04 3.69 -0.08
CA THR A 93 -21.10 4.50 -1.30
C THR A 93 -21.35 5.99 -0.97
N LEU A 94 -21.18 6.88 -1.93
CA LEU A 94 -21.43 8.32 -1.72
C LEU A 94 -22.86 8.58 -1.21
N GLU A 95 -23.86 7.99 -1.87
CA GLU A 95 -25.27 8.08 -1.46
C GLU A 95 -25.50 7.52 -0.04
N MET A 96 -24.87 6.40 0.27
CA MET A 96 -25.00 5.81 1.61
C MET A 96 -24.35 6.68 2.67
N ARG A 97 -23.23 7.34 2.37
CA ARG A 97 -22.61 8.31 3.28
C ARG A 97 -23.52 9.49 3.57
N GLU A 98 -24.13 10.05 2.56
CA GLU A 98 -25.08 11.17 2.70
C GLU A 98 -26.27 10.78 3.58
N ARG A 99 -26.85 9.59 3.36
CA ARG A 99 -27.94 9.07 4.20
C ARG A 99 -27.51 8.85 5.64
N VAL A 100 -26.34 8.25 5.85
CA VAL A 100 -25.80 8.02 7.20
C VAL A 100 -25.50 9.37 7.87
N GLN A 101 -24.93 10.33 7.16
CA GLN A 101 -24.64 11.66 7.70
C GLN A 101 -25.92 12.38 8.13
N SER A 102 -26.95 12.37 7.29
CA SER A 102 -28.26 12.96 7.63
C SER A 102 -28.84 12.36 8.92
N LEU A 103 -28.76 11.04 9.08
CA LEU A 103 -29.26 10.38 10.29
C LEU A 103 -28.38 10.64 11.53
N LEU A 104 -27.07 10.84 11.35
CA LEU A 104 -26.18 11.27 12.43
C LEU A 104 -26.50 12.71 12.85
N ASP A 105 -26.79 13.60 11.90
CA ASP A 105 -27.15 14.99 12.15
C ASP A 105 -28.53 15.09 12.86
N ASP A 106 -29.43 14.15 12.59
CA ASP A 106 -30.70 13.96 13.32
C ASP A 106 -30.49 13.38 14.74
N GLY A 107 -29.25 13.16 15.17
CA GLY A 107 -28.90 12.67 16.50
C GLY A 107 -29.03 11.16 16.70
N GLN A 108 -29.20 10.39 15.62
CA GLN A 108 -29.27 8.92 15.74
C GLN A 108 -27.88 8.31 16.03
N THR A 109 -27.90 7.24 16.80
CA THR A 109 -26.65 6.52 17.13
C THR A 109 -26.17 5.64 15.96
N PRO A 110 -24.87 5.38 15.82
CA PRO A 110 -24.34 4.47 14.80
C PRO A 110 -25.01 3.09 14.82
N ARG A 111 -25.42 2.61 15.99
CA ARG A 111 -26.13 1.33 16.16
C ARG A 111 -27.54 1.39 15.56
N ALA A 112 -28.30 2.45 15.86
CA ALA A 112 -29.65 2.63 15.33
C ALA A 112 -29.63 2.80 13.80
N ILE A 113 -28.68 3.59 13.29
CA ILE A 113 -28.46 3.79 11.84
C ILE A 113 -28.08 2.46 11.18
N GLY A 114 -27.19 1.68 11.79
CA GLY A 114 -26.80 0.37 11.30
C GLY A 114 -27.97 -0.58 11.12
N ILE A 115 -28.86 -0.66 12.12
CA ILE A 115 -30.08 -1.47 12.05
C ILE A 115 -31.01 -0.97 10.91
N ARG A 116 -31.18 0.33 10.79
CA ARG A 116 -32.09 0.95 9.81
C ARG A 116 -31.61 0.79 8.36
N LEU A 117 -30.30 0.87 8.12
CA LEU A 117 -29.70 0.82 6.79
C LEU A 117 -29.05 -0.53 6.44
N GLY A 118 -29.12 -1.52 7.34
CA GLY A 118 -28.45 -2.82 7.14
C GLY A 118 -26.92 -2.74 7.16
N LEU A 119 -26.36 -1.78 7.92
CA LEU A 119 -24.92 -1.58 8.05
C LEU A 119 -24.41 -2.05 9.42
N LYS A 120 -23.16 -2.51 9.47
CA LYS A 120 -22.51 -2.76 10.76
C LYS A 120 -22.20 -1.42 11.45
N ALA A 121 -22.54 -1.30 12.74
CA ALA A 121 -22.27 -0.11 13.54
C ALA A 121 -20.78 0.29 13.52
N ASP A 122 -19.87 -0.69 13.48
CA ASP A 122 -18.43 -0.48 13.42
C ASP A 122 -18.00 0.15 12.07
N THR A 123 -18.67 -0.16 10.96
CA THR A 123 -18.42 0.49 9.67
C THR A 123 -18.68 2.00 9.76
N ILE A 124 -19.74 2.39 10.48
CA ILE A 124 -20.09 3.81 10.68
C ILE A 124 -19.10 4.47 11.65
N ARG A 125 -18.73 3.80 12.74
CA ARG A 125 -17.73 4.31 13.70
C ARG A 125 -16.38 4.55 13.04
N ASN A 126 -15.87 3.56 12.29
CA ASN A 126 -14.60 3.68 11.57
C ASN A 126 -14.66 4.81 10.53
N ALA A 127 -15.79 5.00 9.85
CA ALA A 127 -15.96 6.12 8.92
C ALA A 127 -15.95 7.49 9.60
N ILE A 128 -16.40 7.58 10.86
CA ILE A 128 -16.31 8.79 11.68
C ILE A 128 -14.84 9.02 12.13
N GLU A 129 -14.15 7.96 12.57
CA GLU A 129 -12.74 8.03 12.97
C GLU A 129 -11.83 8.42 11.81
N ASP A 130 -12.09 7.88 10.60
CA ASP A 130 -11.37 8.21 9.37
C ASP A 130 -11.72 9.60 8.78
N GLY A 131 -12.63 10.36 9.41
CA GLY A 131 -13.06 11.68 8.94
C GLY A 131 -13.96 11.66 7.70
N ARG A 132 -14.47 10.49 7.29
CA ARG A 132 -15.42 10.34 6.17
C ARG A 132 -16.85 10.68 6.54
N LEU A 133 -17.17 10.64 7.82
CA LEU A 133 -18.44 11.08 8.45
C LEU A 133 -18.12 11.96 9.66
N HIS A 134 -19.03 12.86 10.01
CA HIS A 134 -18.86 13.77 11.13
C HIS A 134 -19.88 13.46 12.23
N ARG A 135 -19.45 13.49 13.48
CA ARG A 135 -20.39 13.49 14.61
C ARG A 135 -21.05 14.87 14.70
N PRO A 136 -22.38 14.94 14.91
CA PRO A 136 -23.02 16.22 15.20
C PRO A 136 -22.38 16.80 16.47
N LYS A 137 -22.07 18.10 16.45
CA LYS A 137 -21.64 18.81 17.65
C LYS A 137 -22.74 18.66 18.71
N LYS A 138 -22.41 18.19 19.92
CA LYS A 138 -23.32 18.18 21.06
C LYS A 138 -23.90 19.59 21.24
N GLY A 139 -25.13 19.82 20.81
CA GLY A 139 -25.77 21.13 20.91
C GLY A 139 -26.98 21.36 20.00
N ALA A 140 -27.23 20.48 19.01
CA ALA A 140 -28.35 20.67 18.08
C ALA A 140 -29.60 19.82 18.39
N ALA A 141 -29.65 19.17 19.53
CA ALA A 141 -30.81 18.39 19.97
C ALA A 141 -31.58 19.12 21.07
N ALA A 142 -32.12 20.27 20.77
CA ALA A 142 -33.21 20.87 21.54
C ALA A 142 -33.77 22.04 20.76
N ILE A 143 -34.78 21.85 19.94
CA ILE A 143 -35.95 22.72 19.71
C ILE A 143 -36.80 22.00 18.65
N ARG A 144 -37.63 21.08 19.09
CA ARG A 144 -38.94 20.87 18.48
C ARG A 144 -39.98 20.93 19.61
N ARG A 145 -40.54 22.08 19.71
CA ARG A 145 -41.88 22.18 20.30
C ARG A 145 -42.89 21.61 19.32
#